data_2123559d75cf3ff7e38d04c7f1d0766e
#
_entry.id   2123559d75cf3ff7e38d04c7f1d0766e
#
_cell.length_a   1.000
_cell.length_b   1.000
_cell.length_c   1.000
_cell.angle_alpha   90.00
_cell.angle_beta   90.00
_cell.angle_gamma   90.00
#
_symmetry.space_group_name_H-M   'P 1'
#
loop_
_entity.id
_entity.type
_entity.pdbx_description
1 polymer ?
#
loop_
_entity_poly.entity_id
_entity_poly.type
_entity_poly.pdbx_seq_one_letter_code
_entity_poly.pdbx_strand_id
1 'polypeptide(L)'
;MHIVTRKHLSEAMQEYPDVANEVKAWVAIVEGVRWHNFAEFRLMFRDADYVSGYVVFNIRRNRYRLITVIHYAKTTDAKWTEGHVYIRSLLTHKDYTDPRNWDRKFGTK
;
A
#
# COMPACT_ATOMS: atom_id res chain seq x y z
N MET A 1 -0.63 9.89 6.13
CA MET A 1 -1.06 8.67 6.84
C MET A 1 0.15 7.92 7.34
N HIS A 2 0.00 7.21 8.43
CA HIS A 2 1.08 6.43 9.01
C HIS A 2 1.21 5.08 8.30
N ILE A 3 2.42 4.77 7.81
CA ILE A 3 2.69 3.47 7.19
C ILE A 3 3.16 2.52 8.28
N VAL A 4 2.39 1.44 8.49
CA VAL A 4 2.74 0.42 9.47
C VAL A 4 3.67 -0.59 8.83
N THR A 5 4.82 -0.75 9.46
CA THR A 5 5.87 -1.71 9.13
C THR A 5 6.60 -1.37 7.83
N ARG A 6 7.19 -0.18 7.78
CA ARG A 6 8.06 0.25 6.68
C ARG A 6 9.23 -0.71 6.45
N LYS A 7 9.62 -1.44 7.48
CA LYS A 7 10.66 -2.47 7.39
C LYS A 7 10.38 -3.47 6.25
N HIS A 8 9.13 -3.85 6.06
CA HIS A 8 8.76 -4.79 5.00
C HIS A 8 9.00 -4.19 3.60
N LEU A 9 8.81 -2.88 3.46
CA LEU A 9 9.14 -2.20 2.20
C LEU A 9 10.64 -2.19 1.96
N SER A 10 11.45 -2.00 3.00
CA SER A 10 12.90 -2.05 2.88
C SER A 10 13.37 -3.43 2.43
N GLU A 11 12.80 -4.49 3.01
CA GLU A 11 13.10 -5.86 2.62
C GLU A 11 12.71 -6.12 1.15
N ALA A 12 11.56 -5.63 0.74
CA ALA A 12 11.09 -5.77 -0.64
C ALA A 12 12.01 -5.05 -1.63
N MET A 13 12.48 -3.86 -1.28
CA MET A 13 13.42 -3.11 -2.12
C MET A 13 14.78 -3.80 -2.25
N GLN A 14 15.19 -4.58 -1.25
CA GLN A 14 16.40 -5.38 -1.34
C GLN A 14 16.23 -6.56 -2.30
N GLU A 15 15.09 -7.22 -2.26
CA GLU A 15 14.84 -8.35 -3.16
C GLU A 15 14.55 -7.92 -4.60
N TYR A 16 13.85 -6.77 -4.76
CA TYR A 16 13.50 -6.23 -6.06
C TYR A 16 14.04 -4.79 -6.20
N PRO A 17 15.35 -4.62 -6.47
CA PRO A 17 15.94 -3.27 -6.49
C PRO A 17 15.31 -2.32 -7.50
N ASP A 18 14.70 -2.84 -8.55
CA ASP A 18 14.06 -2.03 -9.59
C ASP A 18 12.78 -1.32 -9.10
N VAL A 19 12.23 -1.69 -7.95
CA VAL A 19 11.07 -0.99 -7.39
C VAL A 19 11.46 0.13 -6.42
N ALA A 20 12.73 0.25 -6.05
CA ALA A 20 13.15 1.09 -4.94
C ALA A 20 12.74 2.56 -5.11
N ASN A 21 12.99 3.14 -6.28
CA ASN A 21 12.67 4.56 -6.50
C ASN A 21 11.16 4.82 -6.45
N GLU A 22 10.37 3.94 -7.04
CA GLU A 22 8.92 4.10 -7.08
C GLU A 22 8.29 3.87 -5.70
N VAL A 23 8.79 2.90 -4.94
CA VAL A 23 8.32 2.65 -3.56
C VAL A 23 8.66 3.84 -2.66
N LYS A 24 9.86 4.42 -2.79
CA LYS A 24 10.23 5.62 -2.03
C LYS A 24 9.31 6.80 -2.34
N ALA A 25 8.97 7.00 -3.62
CA ALA A 25 8.03 8.04 -4.03
C ALA A 25 6.63 7.77 -3.45
N TRP A 26 6.18 6.52 -3.49
CA TRP A 26 4.90 6.11 -2.91
C TRP A 26 4.86 6.40 -1.40
N VAL A 27 5.92 6.07 -0.66
CA VAL A 27 6.02 6.36 0.77
C VAL A 27 5.89 7.85 1.05
N ALA A 28 6.62 8.67 0.29
CA ALA A 28 6.57 10.13 0.46
C ALA A 28 5.17 10.69 0.25
N ILE A 29 4.46 10.21 -0.78
CA ILE A 29 3.09 10.64 -1.07
C ILE A 29 2.16 10.22 0.06
N VAL A 30 2.21 8.96 0.48
CA VAL A 30 1.31 8.42 1.51
C VAL A 30 1.52 9.11 2.85
N GLU A 31 2.76 9.37 3.23
CA GLU A 31 3.04 10.06 4.49
C GLU A 31 2.55 11.50 4.51
N GLY A 32 2.40 12.12 3.34
CA GLY A 32 1.95 13.51 3.21
C GLY A 32 0.44 13.69 3.07
N VAL A 33 -0.36 12.63 3.08
CA VAL A 33 -1.81 12.70 2.85
C VAL A 33 -2.61 12.16 4.03
N ARG A 34 -3.91 12.51 4.04
CA ARG A 34 -4.91 11.99 5.00
C ARG A 34 -6.15 11.57 4.22
N TRP A 35 -6.15 10.36 3.71
CA TRP A 35 -7.31 9.85 2.98
C TRP A 35 -8.42 9.42 3.96
N HIS A 36 -9.66 9.86 3.66
CA HIS A 36 -10.85 9.53 4.45
C HIS A 36 -11.64 8.37 3.85
N ASN A 37 -11.41 8.07 2.57
CA ASN A 37 -12.11 7.00 1.85
C ASN A 37 -11.35 6.62 0.58
N PHE A 38 -11.80 5.54 -0.06
CA PHE A 38 -11.20 5.03 -1.28
C PHE A 38 -11.21 6.06 -2.43
N ALA A 39 -12.28 6.84 -2.54
CA ALA A 39 -12.40 7.81 -3.63
C ALA A 39 -11.31 8.89 -3.56
N GLU A 40 -10.92 9.31 -2.36
CA GLU A 40 -9.87 10.32 -2.20
C GLU A 40 -8.51 9.83 -2.70
N PHE A 41 -8.10 8.62 -2.32
CA PHE A 41 -6.78 8.17 -2.77
C PHE A 41 -6.79 7.78 -4.25
N ARG A 42 -7.93 7.37 -4.82
CA ARG A 42 -8.09 7.09 -6.25
C ARG A 42 -7.79 8.31 -7.13
N LEU A 43 -7.97 9.50 -6.59
CA LEU A 43 -7.61 10.72 -7.33
C LEU A 43 -6.10 10.81 -7.58
N MET A 44 -5.30 10.26 -6.69
CA MET A 44 -3.83 10.27 -6.78
C MET A 44 -3.29 8.99 -7.44
N PHE A 45 -3.90 7.86 -7.17
CA PHE A 45 -3.50 6.55 -7.69
C PHE A 45 -4.65 5.95 -8.50
N ARG A 46 -4.79 6.38 -9.75
CA ARG A 46 -5.96 6.09 -10.57
C ARG A 46 -6.13 4.62 -10.93
N ASP A 47 -5.03 3.87 -10.99
CA ASP A 47 -5.02 2.46 -11.31
C ASP A 47 -5.00 1.54 -10.08
N ALA A 48 -5.13 2.11 -8.87
CA ALA A 48 -5.25 1.30 -7.68
C ALA A 48 -6.60 0.58 -7.62
N ASP A 49 -6.59 -0.63 -7.10
CA ASP A 49 -7.78 -1.47 -6.99
C ASP A 49 -8.16 -1.72 -5.54
N TYR A 50 -9.46 -1.88 -5.31
CA TYR A 50 -9.99 -2.35 -4.05
C TYR A 50 -10.54 -3.76 -4.25
N VAL A 51 -9.91 -4.75 -3.64
CA VAL A 51 -10.24 -6.16 -3.84
C VAL A 51 -10.34 -6.86 -2.48
N SER A 52 -11.53 -7.34 -2.12
CA SER A 52 -11.75 -8.13 -0.90
C SER A 52 -11.17 -7.50 0.36
N GLY A 53 -11.33 -6.20 0.52
CA GLY A 53 -10.81 -5.46 1.68
C GLY A 53 -9.38 -4.97 1.53
N TYR A 54 -8.67 -5.38 0.49
CA TYR A 54 -7.31 -4.92 0.21
C TYR A 54 -7.32 -3.76 -0.76
N VAL A 55 -6.36 -2.86 -0.59
CA VAL A 55 -6.06 -1.82 -1.56
C VAL A 55 -4.75 -2.18 -2.24
N VAL A 56 -4.79 -2.32 -3.55
CA VAL A 56 -3.68 -2.83 -4.36
C VAL A 56 -3.14 -1.72 -5.24
N PHE A 57 -1.86 -1.42 -5.09
CA PHE A 57 -1.17 -0.42 -5.90
C PHE A 57 -0.30 -1.10 -6.94
N ASN A 58 -0.35 -0.62 -8.18
CA ASN A 58 0.56 -1.07 -9.23
C ASN A 58 1.91 -0.39 -9.07
N ILE A 59 2.98 -1.18 -9.10
CA ILE A 59 4.36 -0.69 -9.03
C ILE A 59 5.08 -1.15 -10.30
N ARG A 60 5.89 -0.28 -10.91
CA ARG A 60 6.54 -0.55 -12.19
C ARG A 60 5.51 -0.93 -13.26
N ARG A 61 4.48 -0.07 -13.38
CA ARG A 61 3.28 -0.34 -14.19
C ARG A 61 2.54 -1.55 -13.61
N ASN A 62 2.56 -2.70 -14.26
CA ASN A 62 1.89 -3.90 -13.76
C ASN A 62 2.84 -5.04 -13.42
N ARG A 63 4.15 -4.75 -13.26
CA ARG A 63 5.13 -5.79 -12.91
C ARG A 63 4.99 -6.29 -11.49
N TYR A 64 4.66 -5.37 -10.57
CA TYR A 64 4.53 -5.67 -9.16
C TYR A 64 3.22 -5.13 -8.63
N ARG A 65 2.76 -5.74 -7.54
CA ARG A 65 1.58 -5.29 -6.79
C ARG A 65 1.94 -5.09 -5.34
N LEU A 66 1.67 -3.91 -4.83
CA LEU A 66 1.80 -3.61 -3.41
C LEU A 66 0.43 -3.79 -2.78
N ILE A 67 0.31 -4.79 -1.91
CA ILE A 67 -0.93 -5.16 -1.24
C ILE A 67 -0.98 -4.49 0.12
N THR A 68 -2.03 -3.73 0.37
CA THR A 68 -2.19 -3.00 1.63
C THR A 68 -3.58 -3.18 2.21
N VAL A 69 -3.71 -2.87 3.49
CA VAL A 69 -5.01 -2.64 4.14
C VAL A 69 -4.96 -1.21 4.68
N ILE A 70 -5.97 -0.42 4.37
CA ILE A 70 -6.01 0.98 4.79
C ILE A 70 -7.11 1.19 5.83
N HIS A 71 -6.71 1.75 6.97
CA HIS A 71 -7.64 2.31 7.96
C HIS A 71 -7.67 3.81 7.74
N TYR A 72 -8.80 4.30 7.21
CA TYR A 72 -8.89 5.67 6.77
C TYR A 72 -8.85 6.66 7.92
N ALA A 73 -8.40 7.88 7.62
CA ALA A 73 -8.39 8.99 8.57
C ALA A 73 -9.83 9.33 8.97
N LYS A 74 -10.00 9.77 10.21
CA LYS A 74 -11.29 10.21 10.74
C LYS A 74 -11.16 11.61 11.30
N THR A 75 -12.14 12.43 11.01
CA THR A 75 -12.24 13.78 11.57
C THR A 75 -13.66 13.98 12.04
N THR A 76 -13.85 14.00 13.36
CA THR A 76 -15.13 14.31 13.99
C THR A 76 -14.87 15.29 15.13
N ASP A 77 -15.92 15.87 15.69
CA ASP A 77 -15.80 16.79 16.82
C ASP A 77 -15.13 16.14 18.03
N ALA A 78 -15.31 14.83 18.16
CA ALA A 78 -14.79 14.06 19.30
C ALA A 78 -13.48 13.33 19.00
N LYS A 79 -13.08 13.19 17.71
CA LYS A 79 -11.95 12.34 17.36
C LYS A 79 -11.29 12.74 16.05
N TRP A 80 -9.96 12.76 16.09
CA TRP A 80 -9.13 13.01 14.92
C TRP A 80 -8.08 11.92 14.83
N THR A 81 -7.91 11.28 13.64
CA THR A 81 -6.88 10.27 13.40
C THR A 81 -6.22 10.51 12.06
N GLU A 82 -4.94 10.16 11.94
CA GLU A 82 -4.21 10.24 10.68
C GLU A 82 -4.55 9.10 9.72
N GLY A 83 -5.07 8.00 10.24
CA GLY A 83 -5.23 6.77 9.48
C GLY A 83 -3.93 6.00 9.34
N HIS A 84 -4.03 4.76 8.90
CA HIS A 84 -2.90 3.85 8.79
C HIS A 84 -2.95 3.08 7.48
N VAL A 85 -1.79 2.85 6.89
CA VAL A 85 -1.62 1.96 5.75
C VAL A 85 -0.76 0.78 6.21
N TYR A 86 -1.35 -0.41 6.24
CA TYR A 86 -0.66 -1.64 6.64
C TYR A 86 -0.13 -2.35 5.40
N ILE A 87 1.18 -2.60 5.38
CA ILE A 87 1.80 -3.33 4.28
C ILE A 87 1.56 -4.82 4.48
N ARG A 88 0.92 -5.44 3.51
CA ARG A 88 0.62 -6.88 3.56
C ARG A 88 1.60 -7.69 2.71
N SER A 89 1.92 -7.24 1.52
CA SER A 89 2.86 -7.92 0.62
C SER A 89 3.31 -7.01 -0.50
N LEU A 90 4.49 -7.27 -1.06
CA LEU A 90 4.87 -6.80 -2.39
C LEU A 90 5.09 -8.03 -3.25
N LEU A 91 4.29 -8.18 -4.30
CA LEU A 91 4.27 -9.39 -5.14
C LEU A 91 4.60 -9.06 -6.58
N THR A 92 5.25 -10.02 -7.26
CA THR A 92 5.33 -9.97 -8.72
C THR A 92 3.92 -10.16 -9.31
N HIS A 93 3.72 -9.77 -10.56
CA HIS A 93 2.43 -9.98 -11.22
C HIS A 93 2.01 -11.46 -11.20
N LYS A 94 2.96 -12.35 -11.40
CA LYS A 94 2.70 -13.78 -11.37
C LYS A 94 2.20 -14.25 -10.00
N ASP A 95 2.88 -13.85 -8.94
CA ASP A 95 2.48 -14.25 -7.58
C ASP A 95 1.16 -13.62 -7.16
N TYR A 96 0.89 -12.42 -7.63
CA TYR A 96 -0.35 -11.71 -7.35
C TYR A 96 -1.59 -12.44 -7.90
N THR A 97 -1.46 -13.21 -8.97
CA THR A 97 -2.61 -13.92 -9.54
C THR A 97 -3.19 -14.99 -8.62
N ASP A 98 -2.44 -15.39 -7.58
CA ASP A 98 -2.92 -16.32 -6.55
C ASP A 98 -3.16 -15.55 -5.25
N PRO A 99 -4.44 -15.32 -4.85
CA PRO A 99 -4.75 -14.57 -3.62
C PRO A 99 -4.16 -15.16 -2.34
N ARG A 100 -3.78 -16.43 -2.34
CA ARG A 100 -3.15 -17.04 -1.17
C ARG A 100 -1.80 -16.40 -0.83
N ASN A 101 -1.17 -15.70 -1.79
CA ASN A 101 0.11 -15.04 -1.58
C ASN A 101 -0.02 -13.63 -0.97
N TRP A 102 -1.21 -13.07 -0.91
CA TRP A 102 -1.41 -11.64 -0.61
C TRP A 102 -1.00 -11.21 0.79
N ASP A 103 -0.90 -12.13 1.74
CA ASP A 103 -0.48 -11.84 3.12
C ASP A 103 0.85 -12.50 3.50
N ARG A 104 1.64 -12.94 2.53
CA ARG A 104 2.76 -13.82 2.84
C ARG A 104 4.14 -13.27 2.58
N LYS A 105 4.27 -12.18 1.80
CA LYS A 105 5.59 -11.76 1.36
C LYS A 105 5.81 -10.29 1.67
N PHE A 106 6.81 -10.02 2.51
CA PHE A 106 7.17 -8.68 2.96
C PHE A 106 6.02 -7.92 3.61
N GLY A 107 5.14 -8.63 4.28
CA GLY A 107 3.99 -8.03 4.92
C GLY A 107 3.82 -8.49 6.36
N THR A 108 2.95 -7.80 7.09
CA THR A 108 2.54 -8.20 8.43
C THR A 108 1.39 -9.18 8.36
N LYS A 109 1.39 -10.10 9.25
CA LYS A 109 0.22 -10.94 9.50
C LYS A 109 -0.49 -10.45 10.74
#